data_e1ce132f082829c47fa67c0aa2e27063
#
_entry.id   e1ce132f082829c47fa67c0aa2e27063
#
_cell.length_a   1.000
_cell.length_b   1.000
_cell.length_c   1.000
_cell.angle_alpha   90.00
_cell.angle_beta   90.00
_cell.angle_gamma   90.00
#
_symmetry.space_group_name_H-M   'P 1'
#
loop_
_entity.id
_entity.type
_entity.pdbx_description
1 polymer ?
#
loop_
_entity_poly.entity_id
_entity_poly.type
_entity_poly.pdbx_seq_one_letter_code
_entity_poly.pdbx_strand_id
1 'polypeptide(L)'
;MSLIAKLSQIRMHKPEAFAKALRERPKADPARIDGNLMIIACDHPARGALGAGGGEQAMASRERLLDRCIQALSREGVDGFLGTADLIEDLALLGALDNKLVFGSMNRGGLQGAQFEIDDRFTGYNARGVVDANLDGGKMLLRVDYSDPASVRTLEHCAQAVDELARSRKVAMVEPFITYREGGSVKALLDAKSVITSITVASGLGSTSAYTWLKLPAVDDMERVMEATTLPALILGGAGKGNLDEDLVAWGKALQAPNVCGLVIGRSLLFPADGDVATAVDKTVQLLK
;
A
#
# COMPACT_ATOMS: atom_id res chain seq x y z
N MET A 1 -27.10 6.99 -15.68
CA MET A 1 -26.11 5.92 -15.95
C MET A 1 -25.27 5.77 -14.71
N SER A 2 -25.11 4.56 -14.16
CA SER A 2 -24.27 4.32 -12.97
C SER A 2 -22.80 4.62 -13.29
N LEU A 3 -21.99 4.86 -12.24
CA LEU A 3 -20.56 5.07 -12.39
C LEU A 3 -19.88 3.90 -13.10
N ILE A 4 -20.26 2.67 -12.74
CA ILE A 4 -19.74 1.45 -13.38
C ILE A 4 -20.05 1.43 -14.88
N ALA A 5 -21.29 1.71 -15.28
CA ALA A 5 -21.64 1.74 -16.70
C ALA A 5 -20.86 2.82 -17.47
N LYS A 6 -20.65 3.99 -16.88
CA LYS A 6 -19.84 5.08 -17.47
C LYS A 6 -18.40 4.64 -17.69
N LEU A 7 -17.73 4.12 -16.66
CA LEU A 7 -16.35 3.68 -16.76
C LEU A 7 -16.17 2.52 -17.73
N SER A 8 -17.11 1.55 -17.73
CA SER A 8 -17.12 0.43 -18.67
C SER A 8 -17.24 0.91 -20.14
N GLN A 9 -18.12 1.87 -20.42
CA GLN A 9 -18.24 2.46 -21.76
C GLN A 9 -16.96 3.17 -22.21
N ILE A 10 -16.30 3.88 -21.29
CA ILE A 10 -15.01 4.54 -21.59
C ILE A 10 -13.95 3.48 -21.89
N ARG A 11 -13.84 2.40 -21.08
CA ARG A 11 -12.89 1.31 -21.35
C ARG A 11 -13.12 0.65 -22.71
N MET A 12 -14.37 0.49 -23.10
CA MET A 12 -14.73 -0.17 -24.37
C MET A 12 -14.47 0.71 -25.60
N HIS A 13 -14.76 2.02 -25.51
CA HIS A 13 -14.80 2.88 -26.68
C HIS A 13 -13.68 3.93 -26.72
N LYS A 14 -13.03 4.25 -25.59
CA LYS A 14 -12.01 5.29 -25.47
C LYS A 14 -10.94 4.87 -24.42
N PRO A 15 -10.31 3.69 -24.53
CA PRO A 15 -9.39 3.17 -23.52
C PRO A 15 -8.17 4.09 -23.28
N GLU A 16 -7.76 4.85 -24.27
CA GLU A 16 -6.68 5.83 -24.18
C GLU A 16 -6.95 6.96 -23.18
N ALA A 17 -8.21 7.18 -22.80
CA ALA A 17 -8.60 8.20 -21.81
C ALA A 17 -7.99 7.94 -20.43
N PHE A 18 -7.79 6.68 -20.04
CA PHE A 18 -7.15 6.32 -18.77
C PHE A 18 -5.68 6.71 -18.75
N ALA A 19 -4.93 6.33 -19.76
CA ALA A 19 -3.52 6.70 -19.88
C ALA A 19 -3.34 8.23 -20.01
N LYS A 20 -4.27 8.91 -20.69
CA LYS A 20 -4.29 10.37 -20.77
C LYS A 20 -4.52 11.00 -19.40
N ALA A 21 -5.52 10.56 -18.64
CA ALA A 21 -5.81 11.07 -17.30
C ALA A 21 -4.61 10.91 -16.35
N LEU A 22 -3.93 9.75 -16.38
CA LEU A 22 -2.72 9.52 -15.59
C LEU A 22 -1.56 10.46 -15.95
N ARG A 23 -1.34 10.72 -17.23
CA ARG A 23 -0.26 11.62 -17.67
C ARG A 23 -0.53 13.09 -17.36
N GLU A 24 -1.78 13.53 -17.51
CA GLU A 24 -2.19 14.92 -17.39
C GLU A 24 -2.60 15.33 -15.97
N ARG A 25 -2.78 14.38 -15.05
CA ARG A 25 -3.14 14.71 -13.66
C ARG A 25 -2.10 15.64 -13.03
N PRO A 26 -2.52 16.68 -12.29
CA PRO A 26 -1.63 17.43 -11.42
C PRO A 26 -0.95 16.50 -10.41
N LYS A 27 0.37 16.58 -10.31
CA LYS A 27 1.15 15.77 -9.36
C LYS A 27 1.35 16.51 -8.05
N ALA A 28 1.39 15.77 -6.95
CA ALA A 28 1.91 16.31 -5.71
C ALA A 28 3.39 16.69 -5.89
N ASP A 29 3.78 17.81 -5.33
CA ASP A 29 5.21 18.17 -5.17
C ASP A 29 5.69 17.56 -3.84
N PRO A 30 6.54 16.52 -3.85
CA PRO A 30 7.04 15.94 -2.62
C PRO A 30 7.79 16.92 -1.72
N ALA A 31 8.39 17.96 -2.33
CA ALA A 31 9.09 19.01 -1.58
C ALA A 31 8.14 19.93 -0.78
N ARG A 32 6.83 19.88 -1.08
CA ARG A 32 5.80 20.64 -0.36
C ARG A 32 5.10 19.83 0.73
N ILE A 33 5.39 18.53 0.84
CA ILE A 33 4.84 17.69 1.89
C ILE A 33 5.67 17.95 3.13
N ASP A 34 5.12 18.79 4.00
CA ASP A 34 5.72 19.12 5.29
C ASP A 34 5.11 18.20 6.35
N GLY A 35 5.96 17.42 7.02
CA GLY A 35 5.55 16.47 8.05
C GLY A 35 5.35 15.03 7.57
N ASN A 36 4.49 14.32 8.29
CA ASN A 36 4.23 12.90 8.04
C ASN A 36 3.17 12.69 6.96
N LEU A 37 3.41 11.73 6.08
CA LEU A 37 2.52 11.39 4.96
C LEU A 37 1.30 10.56 5.39
N MET A 38 0.14 10.87 4.80
CA MET A 38 -1.05 10.04 4.86
C MET A 38 -1.39 9.44 3.49
N ILE A 39 -1.24 8.12 3.33
CA ILE A 39 -1.50 7.40 2.08
C ILE A 39 -2.66 6.43 2.27
N ILE A 40 -3.66 6.48 1.42
CA ILE A 40 -4.77 5.53 1.39
C ILE A 40 -4.38 4.32 0.55
N ALA A 41 -4.49 3.11 1.11
CA ALA A 41 -4.14 1.86 0.43
C ALA A 41 -5.37 1.04 0.03
N CYS A 42 -5.45 0.67 -1.25
CA CYS A 42 -6.54 -0.16 -1.77
C CYS A 42 -6.05 -1.19 -2.80
N ASP A 43 -5.05 -2.00 -2.45
CA ASP A 43 -4.49 -3.05 -3.31
C ASP A 43 -4.84 -4.48 -2.88
N HIS A 44 -5.58 -4.65 -1.78
CA HIS A 44 -5.97 -5.94 -1.21
C HIS A 44 -6.88 -6.79 -2.12
N PRO A 45 -7.88 -6.21 -2.85
CA PRO A 45 -8.77 -7.00 -3.70
C PRO A 45 -8.05 -7.83 -4.75
N ALA A 46 -6.92 -7.36 -5.28
CA ALA A 46 -6.13 -8.09 -6.28
C ALA A 46 -5.53 -9.42 -5.79
N ARG A 47 -5.54 -9.66 -4.47
CA ARG A 47 -5.16 -10.95 -3.86
C ARG A 47 -6.36 -11.80 -3.48
N GLY A 48 -7.58 -11.40 -3.84
CA GLY A 48 -8.80 -12.01 -3.34
C GLY A 48 -9.13 -11.66 -1.89
N ALA A 49 -8.41 -10.71 -1.27
CA ALA A 49 -8.64 -10.26 0.09
C ALA A 49 -9.74 -9.18 0.11
N LEU A 50 -11.00 -9.61 0.12
CA LEU A 50 -12.18 -8.74 0.03
C LEU A 50 -12.77 -8.36 1.40
N GLY A 51 -12.31 -8.99 2.47
CA GLY A 51 -12.83 -8.75 3.83
C GLY A 51 -12.31 -7.44 4.43
N ALA A 52 -13.22 -6.67 5.03
CA ALA A 52 -12.95 -5.47 5.80
C ALA A 52 -14.13 -5.13 6.72
N GLY A 53 -13.90 -4.45 7.84
CA GLY A 53 -14.97 -3.92 8.71
C GLY A 53 -15.98 -4.97 9.17
N GLY A 54 -15.53 -6.21 9.42
CA GLY A 54 -16.40 -7.32 9.85
C GLY A 54 -17.19 -8.00 8.73
N GLY A 55 -17.11 -7.54 7.47
CA GLY A 55 -17.76 -8.16 6.31
C GLY A 55 -16.77 -8.91 5.43
N GLU A 56 -17.03 -10.19 5.11
CA GLU A 56 -16.15 -11.03 4.30
C GLU A 56 -15.95 -10.51 2.86
N GLN A 57 -16.93 -9.82 2.31
CA GLN A 57 -16.92 -9.27 0.96
C GLN A 57 -17.19 -7.76 0.92
N ALA A 58 -16.78 -7.04 1.97
CA ALA A 58 -17.03 -5.61 2.08
C ALA A 58 -16.48 -4.80 0.89
N MET A 59 -15.35 -5.24 0.31
CA MET A 59 -14.66 -4.60 -0.82
C MET A 59 -15.10 -5.14 -2.20
N ALA A 60 -16.09 -6.02 -2.29
CA ALA A 60 -16.50 -6.65 -3.55
C ALA A 60 -17.24 -5.70 -4.51
N SER A 61 -17.99 -4.73 -3.99
CA SER A 61 -18.66 -3.73 -4.83
C SER A 61 -17.70 -2.67 -5.32
N ARG A 62 -17.43 -2.64 -6.62
CA ARG A 62 -16.55 -1.66 -7.25
C ARG A 62 -17.02 -0.22 -7.06
N GLU A 63 -18.32 0.03 -7.23
CA GLU A 63 -18.91 1.36 -7.08
C GLU A 63 -18.71 1.87 -5.66
N ARG A 64 -19.09 1.06 -4.67
CA ARG A 64 -18.90 1.39 -3.25
C ARG A 64 -17.42 1.58 -2.89
N LEU A 65 -16.52 0.78 -3.47
CA LEU A 65 -15.08 0.90 -3.23
C LEU A 65 -14.52 2.21 -3.78
N LEU A 66 -14.90 2.58 -4.99
CA LEU A 66 -14.51 3.86 -5.60
C LEU A 66 -15.05 5.05 -4.80
N ASP A 67 -16.33 5.01 -4.41
CA ASP A 67 -16.94 6.08 -3.60
C ASP A 67 -16.17 6.29 -2.29
N ARG A 68 -15.82 5.22 -1.59
CA ARG A 68 -15.04 5.29 -0.35
C ARG A 68 -13.63 5.79 -0.56
N CYS A 69 -12.96 5.36 -1.64
CA CYS A 69 -11.65 5.89 -2.01
C CYS A 69 -11.72 7.39 -2.32
N ILE A 70 -12.74 7.86 -3.06
CA ILE A 70 -12.93 9.27 -3.38
C ILE A 70 -13.20 10.08 -2.10
N GLN A 71 -14.05 9.59 -1.20
CA GLN A 71 -14.29 10.23 0.09
C GLN A 71 -13.01 10.37 0.90
N ALA A 72 -12.22 9.29 1.03
CA ALA A 72 -10.96 9.33 1.76
C ALA A 72 -9.95 10.31 1.13
N LEU A 73 -9.78 10.25 -0.20
CA LEU A 73 -8.83 11.09 -0.93
C LEU A 73 -9.20 12.57 -0.94
N SER A 74 -10.47 12.91 -0.78
CA SER A 74 -10.94 14.29 -0.69
C SER A 74 -10.66 14.94 0.66
N ARG A 75 -10.24 14.18 1.69
CA ARG A 75 -9.95 14.76 3.01
C ARG A 75 -8.63 15.53 2.99
N GLU A 76 -8.64 16.70 3.64
CA GLU A 76 -7.44 17.50 3.86
C GLU A 76 -6.41 16.70 4.68
N GLY A 77 -5.12 16.77 4.29
CA GLY A 77 -4.04 16.01 4.93
C GLY A 77 -3.89 14.58 4.42
N VAL A 78 -4.66 14.17 3.39
CA VAL A 78 -4.39 12.93 2.66
C VAL A 78 -3.49 13.23 1.47
N ASP A 79 -2.28 12.65 1.46
CA ASP A 79 -1.21 12.98 0.53
C ASP A 79 -1.12 12.03 -0.65
N GLY A 80 -1.64 10.81 -0.53
CA GLY A 80 -1.44 9.84 -1.60
C GLY A 80 -2.37 8.64 -1.60
N PHE A 81 -2.17 7.82 -2.65
CA PHE A 81 -2.90 6.58 -2.89
C PHE A 81 -1.97 5.44 -3.31
N LEU A 82 -2.21 4.27 -2.76
CA LEU A 82 -1.59 3.01 -3.17
C LEU A 82 -2.68 2.07 -3.70
N GLY A 83 -2.57 1.66 -4.96
CA GLY A 83 -3.56 0.79 -5.57
C GLY A 83 -3.04 -0.09 -6.70
N THR A 84 -3.95 -0.86 -7.28
CA THR A 84 -3.75 -1.62 -8.51
C THR A 84 -4.07 -0.76 -9.75
N ALA A 85 -3.62 -1.18 -10.92
CA ALA A 85 -3.75 -0.39 -12.14
C ALA A 85 -5.19 0.00 -12.44
N ASP A 86 -6.12 -0.94 -12.29
CA ASP A 86 -7.54 -0.73 -12.53
C ASP A 86 -8.18 0.32 -11.61
N LEU A 87 -7.79 0.36 -10.32
CA LEU A 87 -8.26 1.36 -9.36
C LEU A 87 -7.61 2.73 -9.59
N ILE A 88 -6.29 2.74 -9.84
CA ILE A 88 -5.55 3.97 -10.12
C ILE A 88 -6.09 4.64 -11.37
N GLU A 89 -6.36 3.88 -12.43
CA GLU A 89 -6.93 4.38 -13.68
C GLU A 89 -8.33 4.97 -13.47
N ASP A 90 -9.23 4.23 -12.79
CA ASP A 90 -10.58 4.71 -12.50
C ASP A 90 -10.54 6.02 -11.69
N LEU A 91 -9.73 6.07 -10.63
CA LEU A 91 -9.61 7.25 -9.77
C LEU A 91 -8.94 8.44 -10.47
N ALA A 92 -7.96 8.20 -11.34
CA ALA A 92 -7.33 9.26 -12.13
C ALA A 92 -8.33 9.87 -13.13
N LEU A 93 -9.11 9.03 -13.82
CA LEU A 93 -10.14 9.50 -14.73
C LEU A 93 -11.25 10.32 -14.03
N LEU A 94 -11.48 10.04 -12.75
CA LEU A 94 -12.44 10.74 -11.90
C LEU A 94 -11.85 11.99 -11.22
N GLY A 95 -10.56 12.31 -11.45
CA GLY A 95 -9.87 13.45 -10.85
C GLY A 95 -9.51 13.27 -9.37
N ALA A 96 -9.73 12.09 -8.79
CA ALA A 96 -9.52 11.86 -7.36
C ALA A 96 -8.02 11.75 -6.97
N LEU A 97 -7.12 11.62 -7.95
CA LEU A 97 -5.67 11.53 -7.74
C LEU A 97 -4.92 12.83 -8.03
N ASP A 98 -5.63 13.93 -8.28
CA ASP A 98 -5.02 15.24 -8.52
C ASP A 98 -4.28 15.73 -7.26
N ASN A 99 -3.04 16.16 -7.43
CA ASN A 99 -2.14 16.59 -6.35
C ASN A 99 -1.86 15.51 -5.29
N LYS A 100 -1.94 14.21 -5.66
CA LYS A 100 -1.65 13.08 -4.79
C LYS A 100 -0.39 12.34 -5.26
N LEU A 101 0.39 11.83 -4.30
CA LEU A 101 1.39 10.80 -4.55
C LEU A 101 0.69 9.49 -4.91
N VAL A 102 1.14 8.80 -5.95
CA VAL A 102 0.50 7.56 -6.39
C VAL A 102 1.51 6.43 -6.51
N PHE A 103 1.22 5.34 -5.79
CA PHE A 103 2.04 4.14 -5.76
C PHE A 103 1.30 2.97 -6.42
N GLY A 104 1.95 2.32 -7.38
CA GLY A 104 1.42 1.15 -8.07
C GLY A 104 1.76 -0.15 -7.33
N SER A 105 0.76 -0.99 -7.05
CA SER A 105 1.02 -2.32 -6.49
C SER A 105 1.65 -3.23 -7.55
N MET A 106 2.78 -3.88 -7.22
CA MET A 106 3.61 -4.59 -8.20
C MET A 106 3.41 -6.11 -8.17
N ASN A 107 3.38 -6.72 -6.99
CA ASN A 107 3.35 -8.18 -6.84
C ASN A 107 2.10 -8.64 -6.07
N ARG A 108 1.15 -9.21 -6.79
CA ARG A 108 -0.11 -9.75 -6.25
C ARG A 108 -0.36 -11.21 -6.68
N GLY A 109 0.72 -11.96 -6.99
CA GLY A 109 0.62 -13.35 -7.43
C GLY A 109 0.12 -14.31 -6.36
N GLY A 110 0.54 -14.12 -5.11
CA GLY A 110 0.13 -14.94 -3.97
C GLY A 110 -1.30 -14.65 -3.53
N LEU A 111 -2.26 -15.41 -4.05
CA LEU A 111 -3.69 -15.23 -3.72
C LEU A 111 -4.00 -15.76 -2.32
N GLN A 112 -4.82 -15.02 -1.58
CA GLN A 112 -5.23 -15.39 -0.22
C GLN A 112 -5.93 -16.75 -0.20
N GLY A 113 -5.47 -17.66 0.65
CA GLY A 113 -6.04 -19.01 0.81
C GLY A 113 -5.61 -20.03 -0.25
N ALA A 114 -4.80 -19.64 -1.25
CA ALA A 114 -4.29 -20.56 -2.24
C ALA A 114 -3.08 -21.35 -1.73
N GLN A 115 -2.83 -22.55 -2.29
CA GLN A 115 -1.61 -23.31 -2.00
C GLN A 115 -0.34 -22.51 -2.33
N PHE A 116 -0.40 -21.67 -3.37
CA PHE A 116 0.67 -20.76 -3.79
C PHE A 116 0.59 -19.37 -3.14
N GLU A 117 -0.06 -19.23 -2.01
CA GLU A 117 -0.27 -17.91 -1.34
C GLU A 117 1.05 -17.18 -1.04
N ILE A 118 2.16 -17.91 -0.81
CA ILE A 118 3.48 -17.31 -0.57
C ILE A 118 4.19 -16.84 -1.85
N ASP A 119 3.77 -17.30 -3.04
CA ASP A 119 4.41 -16.95 -4.32
C ASP A 119 3.96 -15.54 -4.77
N ASP A 120 4.59 -14.53 -4.21
CA ASP A 120 4.31 -13.11 -4.51
C ASP A 120 4.96 -12.66 -5.82
N ARG A 121 4.61 -13.32 -6.93
CA ARG A 121 5.08 -12.94 -8.27
C ARG A 121 4.60 -11.54 -8.65
N PHE A 122 5.41 -10.88 -9.48
CA PHE A 122 5.08 -9.57 -10.04
C PHE A 122 4.02 -9.75 -11.15
N THR A 123 2.79 -9.46 -10.81
CA THR A 123 1.60 -9.62 -11.66
C THR A 123 0.83 -8.32 -11.87
N GLY A 124 1.30 -7.23 -11.26
CA GLY A 124 0.77 -5.88 -11.41
C GLY A 124 1.76 -4.97 -12.14
N TYR A 125 2.01 -3.77 -11.58
CA TYR A 125 3.01 -2.87 -12.13
C TYR A 125 4.42 -3.49 -12.09
N ASN A 126 5.21 -3.22 -13.11
CA ASN A 126 6.67 -3.29 -13.09
C ASN A 126 7.24 -1.86 -13.09
N ALA A 127 8.56 -1.71 -12.96
CA ALA A 127 9.18 -0.39 -12.90
C ALA A 127 8.88 0.47 -14.14
N ARG A 128 8.87 -0.13 -15.34
CA ARG A 128 8.50 0.55 -16.56
C ARG A 128 7.03 1.02 -16.54
N GLY A 129 6.12 0.17 -16.13
CA GLY A 129 4.69 0.52 -15.97
C GLY A 129 4.46 1.66 -14.99
N VAL A 130 5.24 1.71 -13.89
CA VAL A 130 5.24 2.84 -12.93
C VAL A 130 5.64 4.14 -13.63
N VAL A 131 6.69 4.11 -14.46
CA VAL A 131 7.17 5.28 -15.21
C VAL A 131 6.16 5.69 -16.29
N ASP A 132 5.70 4.76 -17.11
CA ASP A 132 4.79 5.01 -18.23
C ASP A 132 3.43 5.55 -17.76
N ALA A 133 2.96 5.09 -16.58
CA ALA A 133 1.74 5.58 -15.92
C ALA A 133 1.96 6.86 -15.09
N ASN A 134 3.14 7.47 -15.16
CA ASN A 134 3.49 8.70 -14.41
C ASN A 134 3.23 8.60 -12.90
N LEU A 135 3.49 7.43 -12.30
CA LEU A 135 3.38 7.22 -10.85
C LEU A 135 4.62 7.70 -10.11
N ASP A 136 4.52 7.83 -8.79
CA ASP A 136 5.60 8.32 -7.93
C ASP A 136 6.46 7.17 -7.40
N GLY A 137 5.92 5.96 -7.37
CA GLY A 137 6.65 4.75 -6.99
C GLY A 137 5.87 3.48 -7.23
N GLY A 138 6.52 2.36 -6.91
CA GLY A 138 5.95 1.03 -6.90
C GLY A 138 6.00 0.44 -5.50
N LYS A 139 4.95 -0.29 -5.11
CA LYS A 139 4.91 -1.01 -3.83
C LYS A 139 5.00 -2.50 -4.07
N MET A 140 5.88 -3.16 -3.36
CA MET A 140 6.07 -4.60 -3.40
C MET A 140 5.91 -5.23 -2.02
N LEU A 141 5.23 -6.37 -1.97
CA LEU A 141 5.10 -7.22 -0.79
C LEU A 141 6.27 -8.21 -0.78
N LEU A 142 6.98 -8.30 0.33
CA LEU A 142 8.08 -9.22 0.53
C LEU A 142 7.74 -10.15 1.69
N ARG A 143 7.13 -11.30 1.40
CA ARG A 143 6.88 -12.34 2.40
C ARG A 143 7.98 -13.39 2.31
N VAL A 144 8.67 -13.61 3.41
CA VAL A 144 9.74 -14.58 3.54
C VAL A 144 9.33 -15.68 4.50
N ASP A 145 9.18 -16.88 4.00
CA ASP A 145 9.02 -18.11 4.79
C ASP A 145 10.28 -18.96 4.63
N TYR A 146 11.00 -19.20 5.72
CA TYR A 146 12.27 -19.94 5.66
C TYR A 146 12.12 -21.40 5.22
N SER A 147 10.92 -21.94 5.26
CA SER A 147 10.59 -23.29 4.82
C SER A 147 10.08 -23.36 3.37
N ASP A 148 9.80 -22.22 2.72
CA ASP A 148 9.19 -22.18 1.38
C ASP A 148 10.16 -21.57 0.35
N PRO A 149 10.63 -22.38 -0.64
CA PRO A 149 11.57 -21.94 -1.67
C PRO A 149 11.02 -20.83 -2.59
N ALA A 150 9.70 -20.60 -2.63
CA ALA A 150 9.11 -19.47 -3.36
C ALA A 150 9.59 -18.10 -2.83
N SER A 151 10.01 -18.04 -1.55
CA SER A 151 10.60 -16.87 -0.92
C SER A 151 11.84 -16.35 -1.66
N VAL A 152 12.69 -17.26 -2.18
CA VAL A 152 13.93 -16.90 -2.89
C VAL A 152 13.62 -16.11 -4.17
N ARG A 153 12.61 -16.53 -4.91
CA ARG A 153 12.16 -15.84 -6.13
C ARG A 153 11.61 -14.45 -5.81
N THR A 154 10.84 -14.33 -4.73
CA THR A 154 10.29 -13.03 -4.30
C THR A 154 11.41 -12.07 -3.90
N LEU A 155 12.43 -12.54 -3.17
CA LEU A 155 13.62 -11.76 -2.83
C LEU A 155 14.34 -11.25 -4.08
N GLU A 156 14.62 -12.12 -5.04
CA GLU A 156 15.28 -11.77 -6.30
C GLU A 156 14.50 -10.72 -7.10
N HIS A 157 13.21 -10.94 -7.30
CA HIS A 157 12.38 -9.99 -8.06
C HIS A 157 12.19 -8.65 -7.33
N CYS A 158 12.10 -8.65 -6.00
CA CYS A 158 12.07 -7.40 -5.24
C CYS A 158 13.39 -6.63 -5.38
N ALA A 159 14.54 -7.30 -5.32
CA ALA A 159 15.84 -6.67 -5.53
C ALA A 159 15.97 -6.05 -6.93
N GLN A 160 15.53 -6.78 -7.98
CA GLN A 160 15.49 -6.25 -9.35
C GLN A 160 14.60 -5.01 -9.46
N ALA A 161 13.40 -5.06 -8.86
CA ALA A 161 12.46 -3.93 -8.89
C ALA A 161 12.98 -2.71 -8.13
N VAL A 162 13.68 -2.90 -7.00
CA VAL A 162 14.36 -1.81 -6.27
C VAL A 162 15.35 -1.10 -7.19
N ASP A 163 16.21 -1.84 -7.89
CA ASP A 163 17.21 -1.27 -8.80
C ASP A 163 16.57 -0.55 -10.00
N GLU A 164 15.55 -1.14 -10.61
CA GLU A 164 14.87 -0.57 -11.77
C GLU A 164 14.13 0.73 -11.42
N LEU A 165 13.42 0.76 -10.27
CA LEU A 165 12.75 1.96 -9.77
C LEU A 165 13.77 3.05 -9.43
N ALA A 166 14.89 2.71 -8.76
CA ALA A 166 15.93 3.66 -8.43
C ALA A 166 16.56 4.31 -9.67
N ARG A 167 16.84 3.53 -10.73
CA ARG A 167 17.32 4.08 -12.04
C ARG A 167 16.38 5.11 -12.62
N SER A 168 15.08 4.95 -12.37
CA SER A 168 14.02 5.86 -12.83
C SER A 168 13.68 6.96 -11.81
N ARG A 169 14.42 7.05 -10.69
CA ARG A 169 14.16 7.97 -9.57
C ARG A 169 12.73 7.85 -9.03
N LYS A 170 12.24 6.61 -8.95
CA LYS A 170 10.93 6.28 -8.39
C LYS A 170 11.09 5.56 -7.06
N VAL A 171 10.17 5.80 -6.14
CA VAL A 171 10.19 5.16 -4.83
C VAL A 171 9.89 3.66 -4.96
N ALA A 172 10.72 2.85 -4.32
CA ALA A 172 10.49 1.44 -4.09
C ALA A 172 9.96 1.25 -2.66
N MET A 173 8.63 1.13 -2.49
CA MET A 173 8.01 0.88 -1.20
C MET A 173 7.97 -0.62 -0.95
N VAL A 174 8.83 -1.11 -0.05
CA VAL A 174 8.91 -2.53 0.31
C VAL A 174 8.10 -2.80 1.57
N GLU A 175 7.19 -3.78 1.53
CA GLU A 175 6.38 -4.22 2.66
C GLU A 175 6.84 -5.61 3.11
N PRO A 176 7.83 -5.70 4.05
CA PRO A 176 8.48 -6.94 4.39
C PRO A 176 7.79 -7.65 5.56
N PHE A 177 7.69 -8.99 5.48
CA PHE A 177 7.23 -9.85 6.57
C PHE A 177 8.02 -11.14 6.63
N ILE A 178 8.38 -11.59 7.83
CA ILE A 178 8.67 -13.00 8.07
C ILE A 178 7.34 -13.71 8.26
N THR A 179 7.15 -14.81 7.54
CA THR A 179 5.88 -15.53 7.51
C THR A 179 6.09 -17.02 7.82
N TYR A 180 4.97 -17.67 8.14
CA TYR A 180 4.91 -19.12 8.35
C TYR A 180 3.54 -19.65 7.90
N ARG A 181 3.44 -20.96 7.70
CA ARG A 181 2.16 -21.59 7.40
C ARG A 181 1.53 -22.19 8.64
N GLU A 182 0.25 -21.91 8.84
CA GLU A 182 -0.58 -22.51 9.88
C GLU A 182 -1.94 -22.88 9.32
N GLY A 183 -2.32 -24.14 9.40
CA GLY A 183 -3.61 -24.64 8.88
C GLY A 183 -3.82 -24.38 7.38
N GLY A 184 -2.72 -24.36 6.59
CA GLY A 184 -2.76 -24.07 5.14
C GLY A 184 -2.76 -22.59 4.78
N SER A 185 -2.88 -21.69 5.75
CA SER A 185 -2.85 -20.22 5.55
C SER A 185 -1.47 -19.65 5.84
N VAL A 186 -1.08 -18.60 5.13
CA VAL A 186 0.14 -17.83 5.38
C VAL A 186 -0.13 -16.76 6.43
N LYS A 187 0.64 -16.75 7.50
CA LYS A 187 0.55 -15.78 8.58
C LYS A 187 1.87 -15.04 8.75
N ALA A 188 1.79 -13.75 9.09
CA ALA A 188 2.96 -12.94 9.42
C ALA A 188 3.30 -13.05 10.91
N LEU A 189 4.60 -13.08 11.22
CA LEU A 189 5.12 -12.92 12.57
C LEU A 189 5.17 -11.42 12.89
N LEU A 190 4.39 -10.99 13.88
CA LEU A 190 4.22 -9.58 14.25
C LEU A 190 4.86 -9.29 15.63
N ASP A 191 5.99 -9.91 15.93
CA ASP A 191 6.84 -9.58 17.06
C ASP A 191 8.04 -8.71 16.62
N ALA A 192 8.60 -7.93 17.55
CA ALA A 192 9.70 -7.01 17.26
C ALA A 192 10.90 -7.69 16.59
N LYS A 193 11.28 -8.90 17.03
CA LYS A 193 12.41 -9.63 16.45
C LYS A 193 12.17 -9.99 14.98
N SER A 194 10.99 -10.48 14.67
CA SER A 194 10.62 -10.87 13.30
C SER A 194 10.53 -9.66 12.37
N VAL A 195 9.99 -8.54 12.88
CA VAL A 195 9.93 -7.28 12.10
C VAL A 195 11.33 -6.72 11.87
N ILE A 196 12.21 -6.70 12.88
CA ILE A 196 13.64 -6.31 12.72
C ILE A 196 14.31 -7.18 11.64
N THR A 197 14.11 -8.50 11.70
CA THR A 197 14.68 -9.41 10.69
C THR A 197 14.17 -9.07 9.29
N SER A 198 12.87 -8.82 9.13
CA SER A 198 12.29 -8.47 7.84
C SER A 198 12.81 -7.13 7.30
N ILE A 199 13.00 -6.14 8.17
CA ILE A 199 13.59 -4.84 7.85
C ILE A 199 15.02 -5.00 7.35
N THR A 200 15.86 -5.76 8.07
CA THR A 200 17.26 -5.94 7.68
C THR A 200 17.41 -6.66 6.36
N VAL A 201 16.56 -7.67 6.09
CA VAL A 201 16.51 -8.33 4.78
C VAL A 201 16.09 -7.35 3.68
N ALA A 202 15.02 -6.59 3.89
CA ALA A 202 14.52 -5.62 2.91
C ALA A 202 15.53 -4.49 2.63
N SER A 203 16.24 -4.02 3.66
CA SER A 203 17.26 -2.96 3.54
C SER A 203 18.46 -3.38 2.70
N GLY A 204 18.73 -4.69 2.61
CA GLY A 204 19.81 -5.26 1.82
C GLY A 204 19.48 -5.58 0.37
N LEU A 205 18.25 -5.29 -0.09
CA LEU A 205 17.84 -5.57 -1.47
C LEU A 205 18.38 -4.55 -2.47
N GLY A 206 18.77 -5.05 -3.64
CA GLY A 206 19.28 -4.24 -4.75
C GLY A 206 20.69 -3.72 -4.54
N SER A 207 21.14 -2.89 -5.49
CA SER A 207 22.48 -2.25 -5.49
C SER A 207 22.47 -0.85 -4.89
N THR A 208 21.29 -0.32 -4.56
CA THR A 208 21.09 0.97 -3.90
C THR A 208 19.80 0.99 -3.11
N SER A 209 19.81 1.66 -1.96
CA SER A 209 18.61 1.91 -1.14
C SER A 209 18.14 3.37 -1.19
N ALA A 210 18.74 4.21 -2.04
CA ALA A 210 18.49 5.65 -2.09
C ALA A 210 17.03 6.05 -2.33
N TYR A 211 16.24 5.17 -2.95
CA TYR A 211 14.81 5.35 -3.22
C TYR A 211 13.94 4.32 -2.52
N THR A 212 14.50 3.59 -1.55
CA THR A 212 13.75 2.54 -0.83
C THR A 212 13.05 3.13 0.39
N TRP A 213 11.74 2.93 0.47
CA TRP A 213 10.92 3.17 1.65
C TRP A 213 10.39 1.85 2.20
N LEU A 214 10.18 1.78 3.49
CA LEU A 214 9.60 0.61 4.13
C LEU A 214 8.12 0.86 4.46
N LYS A 215 7.30 -0.19 4.36
CA LYS A 215 5.91 -0.19 4.82
C LYS A 215 5.77 -1.27 5.90
N LEU A 216 5.65 -0.87 7.17
CA LEU A 216 5.84 -1.73 8.32
C LEU A 216 4.60 -1.86 9.19
N PRO A 217 4.35 -3.02 9.83
CA PRO A 217 3.31 -3.13 10.84
C PRO A 217 3.70 -2.35 12.11
N ALA A 218 2.70 -1.77 12.79
CA ALA A 218 2.87 -1.35 14.16
C ALA A 218 2.91 -2.59 15.05
N VAL A 219 3.97 -2.74 15.84
CA VAL A 219 4.17 -3.83 16.80
C VAL A 219 4.61 -3.26 18.15
N ASP A 220 4.68 -4.08 19.17
CA ASP A 220 5.29 -3.66 20.43
C ASP A 220 6.76 -3.32 20.24
N ASP A 221 7.28 -2.37 21.01
CA ASP A 221 8.69 -1.94 21.01
C ASP A 221 9.15 -1.35 19.65
N MET A 222 8.32 -0.46 19.07
CA MET A 222 8.62 0.21 17.81
C MET A 222 9.92 1.03 17.83
N GLU A 223 10.33 1.57 18.97
CA GLU A 223 11.61 2.29 19.12
C GLU A 223 12.78 1.37 18.71
N ARG A 224 12.86 0.20 19.33
CA ARG A 224 13.89 -0.81 18.99
C ARG A 224 13.76 -1.32 17.56
N VAL A 225 12.52 -1.49 17.06
CA VAL A 225 12.29 -1.92 15.68
C VAL A 225 12.86 -0.91 14.70
N MET A 226 12.66 0.37 14.94
CA MET A 226 13.09 1.42 14.02
C MET A 226 14.58 1.74 14.12
N GLU A 227 15.27 1.33 15.18
CA GLU A 227 16.75 1.36 15.25
C GLU A 227 17.43 0.42 14.23
N ALA A 228 16.69 -0.56 13.68
CA ALA A 228 17.25 -1.52 12.72
C ALA A 228 17.48 -0.94 11.31
N THR A 229 17.08 0.30 11.04
CA THR A 229 17.19 0.89 9.70
C THR A 229 17.31 2.41 9.73
N THR A 230 17.95 2.97 8.70
CA THR A 230 17.93 4.41 8.39
C THR A 230 16.97 4.75 7.23
N LEU A 231 16.24 3.75 6.70
CA LEU A 231 15.30 3.97 5.61
C LEU A 231 14.03 4.64 6.12
N PRO A 232 13.42 5.55 5.35
CA PRO A 232 12.10 6.09 5.66
C PRO A 232 11.07 4.97 5.75
N ALA A 233 10.24 4.99 6.80
CA ALA A 233 9.21 3.99 7.01
C ALA A 233 7.81 4.62 7.11
N LEU A 234 6.83 3.94 6.56
CA LEU A 234 5.40 4.25 6.69
C LEU A 234 4.72 3.09 7.42
N ILE A 235 3.89 3.39 8.39
CA ILE A 235 3.19 2.36 9.16
C ILE A 235 1.92 1.92 8.44
N LEU A 236 1.72 0.62 8.36
CA LEU A 236 0.52 0.03 7.74
C LEU A 236 -0.61 -0.19 8.76
N GLY A 237 -1.86 -0.23 8.28
CA GLY A 237 -3.05 -0.41 9.10
C GLY A 237 -3.42 -1.85 9.42
N GLY A 238 -2.78 -2.82 8.79
CA GLY A 238 -3.13 -4.24 8.97
C GLY A 238 -4.54 -4.60 8.50
N ALA A 239 -5.10 -5.65 9.11
CA ALA A 239 -6.47 -6.09 8.83
C ALA A 239 -7.53 -5.25 9.56
N GLY A 240 -7.10 -4.40 10.48
CA GLY A 240 -7.95 -3.72 11.45
C GLY A 240 -8.49 -4.69 12.50
N LYS A 241 -8.37 -4.37 13.77
CA LYS A 241 -9.00 -5.18 14.82
C LYS A 241 -10.48 -4.84 15.01
N GLY A 242 -11.03 -3.98 14.12
CA GLY A 242 -12.41 -3.47 14.20
C GLY A 242 -12.59 -2.30 15.19
N ASN A 243 -11.52 -1.87 15.85
CA ASN A 243 -11.52 -0.73 16.75
C ASN A 243 -10.49 0.30 16.27
N LEU A 244 -10.98 1.36 15.63
CA LEU A 244 -10.14 2.43 15.12
C LEU A 244 -9.36 3.14 16.23
N ASP A 245 -9.95 3.32 17.41
CA ASP A 245 -9.29 4.05 18.51
C ASP A 245 -8.07 3.28 19.04
N GLU A 246 -8.11 1.93 19.07
CA GLU A 246 -6.94 1.10 19.40
C GLU A 246 -5.86 1.20 18.31
N ASP A 247 -6.25 1.17 17.05
CA ASP A 247 -5.34 1.33 15.92
C ASP A 247 -4.65 2.71 15.99
N LEU A 248 -5.40 3.80 16.26
CA LEU A 248 -4.86 5.16 16.43
C LEU A 248 -3.80 5.25 17.54
N VAL A 249 -4.02 4.60 18.67
CA VAL A 249 -3.03 4.55 19.76
C VAL A 249 -1.75 3.84 19.31
N ALA A 250 -1.86 2.72 18.61
CA ALA A 250 -0.71 1.97 18.11
C ALA A 250 0.09 2.76 17.05
N TRP A 251 -0.62 3.39 16.11
CA TRP A 251 0.02 4.24 15.09
C TRP A 251 0.68 5.48 15.71
N GLY A 252 0.00 6.14 16.66
CA GLY A 252 0.55 7.30 17.37
C GLY A 252 1.86 6.97 18.11
N LYS A 253 1.98 5.80 18.71
CA LYS A 253 3.23 5.32 19.32
C LYS A 253 4.32 5.10 18.28
N ALA A 254 3.99 4.46 17.15
CA ALA A 254 4.96 4.19 16.09
C ALA A 254 5.49 5.47 15.42
N LEU A 255 4.66 6.51 15.30
CA LEU A 255 5.04 7.81 14.75
C LEU A 255 6.05 8.60 15.60
N GLN A 256 6.34 8.17 16.85
CA GLN A 256 7.37 8.81 17.68
C GLN A 256 8.79 8.46 17.22
N ALA A 257 8.99 7.41 16.43
CA ALA A 257 10.30 7.05 15.93
C ALA A 257 10.72 8.02 14.80
N PRO A 258 11.97 8.53 14.81
CA PRO A 258 12.42 9.64 13.96
C PRO A 258 12.46 9.31 12.45
N ASN A 259 12.50 8.04 12.09
CA ASN A 259 12.51 7.56 10.70
C ASN A 259 11.16 6.98 10.26
N VAL A 260 10.10 7.11 11.08
CA VAL A 260 8.72 6.88 10.65
C VAL A 260 8.18 8.19 10.07
N CYS A 261 7.84 8.16 8.79
CA CYS A 261 7.48 9.32 7.98
C CYS A 261 5.98 9.32 7.59
N GLY A 262 5.15 8.61 8.32
CA GLY A 262 3.71 8.61 8.12
C GLY A 262 3.03 7.24 8.09
N LEU A 263 1.85 7.22 7.47
CA LEU A 263 0.92 6.09 7.48
C LEU A 263 0.51 5.67 6.06
N VAL A 264 0.35 4.37 5.84
CA VAL A 264 -0.25 3.79 4.63
C VAL A 264 -1.39 2.86 5.05
N ILE A 265 -2.60 3.39 5.13
CA ILE A 265 -3.74 2.71 5.73
C ILE A 265 -4.82 2.42 4.68
N GLY A 266 -5.44 1.28 4.75
CA GLY A 266 -6.47 0.85 3.80
C GLY A 266 -7.78 0.52 4.48
N ARG A 267 -7.96 -0.76 4.80
CA ARG A 267 -9.24 -1.34 5.20
C ARG A 267 -9.88 -0.67 6.41
N SER A 268 -9.10 -0.35 7.44
CA SER A 268 -9.59 0.30 8.65
C SER A 268 -10.25 1.66 8.38
N LEU A 269 -9.76 2.41 7.38
CA LEU A 269 -10.28 3.72 7.04
C LEU A 269 -11.36 3.68 5.94
N LEU A 270 -11.19 2.80 4.95
CA LEU A 270 -12.18 2.67 3.87
C LEU A 270 -13.45 1.93 4.33
N PHE A 271 -13.34 1.08 5.36
CA PHE A 271 -14.45 0.30 5.90
C PHE A 271 -14.42 0.34 7.44
N PRO A 272 -14.52 1.52 8.06
CA PRO A 272 -14.65 1.60 9.51
C PRO A 272 -15.95 0.97 9.99
N ALA A 273 -16.01 0.55 11.25
CA ALA A 273 -17.15 -0.19 11.81
C ALA A 273 -18.48 0.58 11.76
N ASP A 274 -18.42 1.90 11.93
CA ASP A 274 -19.57 2.83 11.82
C ASP A 274 -19.89 3.22 10.38
N GLY A 275 -19.04 2.89 9.42
CA GLY A 275 -19.17 3.22 8.01
C GLY A 275 -18.78 4.65 7.63
N ASP A 276 -18.35 5.49 8.58
CA ASP A 276 -17.98 6.90 8.35
C ASP A 276 -16.50 7.04 7.97
N VAL A 277 -16.24 6.97 6.66
CA VAL A 277 -14.89 7.11 6.08
C VAL A 277 -14.28 8.48 6.41
N ALA A 278 -15.08 9.55 6.34
CA ALA A 278 -14.58 10.89 6.53
C ALA A 278 -14.05 11.10 7.95
N THR A 279 -14.83 10.72 8.96
CA THR A 279 -14.43 10.81 10.37
C THR A 279 -13.21 9.93 10.67
N ALA A 280 -13.17 8.69 10.13
CA ALA A 280 -12.04 7.79 10.32
C ALA A 280 -10.73 8.36 9.75
N VAL A 281 -10.78 8.95 8.55
CA VAL A 281 -9.62 9.59 7.91
C VAL A 281 -9.20 10.84 8.67
N ASP A 282 -10.14 11.71 9.04
CA ASP A 282 -9.84 12.97 9.75
C ASP A 282 -9.18 12.72 11.11
N LYS A 283 -9.67 11.76 11.90
CA LYS A 283 -9.04 11.34 13.16
C LYS A 283 -7.59 10.86 12.93
N THR A 284 -7.37 10.10 11.85
CA THR A 284 -6.05 9.57 11.53
C THR A 284 -5.08 10.66 11.08
N VAL A 285 -5.54 11.59 10.25
CA VAL A 285 -4.73 12.76 9.83
C VAL A 285 -4.31 13.62 11.03
N GLN A 286 -5.15 13.72 12.07
CA GLN A 286 -4.79 14.49 13.28
C GLN A 286 -3.57 13.93 14.02
N LEU A 287 -3.27 12.62 13.89
CA LEU A 287 -2.06 12.02 14.47
C LEU A 287 -0.76 12.49 13.78
N LEU A 288 -0.86 13.01 12.56
CA LEU A 288 0.28 13.36 11.73
C LEU A 288 0.71 14.82 11.87
N LYS A 289 -0.12 15.62 12.58
CA LYS A 289 0.14 17.02 12.89
C LYS A 289 0.91 17.18 14.19
#